data_137c8b563bdc8de9b84c30b17a5d7995
#
_entry.id   137c8b563bdc8de9b84c30b17a5d7995
#
_cell.length_a   1.000
_cell.length_b   1.000
_cell.length_c   1.000
_cell.angle_alpha   90.00
_cell.angle_beta   90.00
_cell.angle_gamma   90.00
#
_symmetry.space_group_name_H-M   'P 1'
#
loop_
_entity.id
_entity.type
_entity.pdbx_description
1 polymer ?
#
loop_
_entity_poly.entity_id
_entity_poly.type
_entity_poly.pdbx_seq_one_letter_code
_entity_poly.pdbx_strand_id
1 'polypeptide(L)'
;MSATPDTHPSADTATHPANTAAHPANHTARKTIISGLSIYTQMSSVAGAPVVYLLGDMADNSPVQVPVGVSLVHIGVDLWEENFSPWCAPRVFAKGPNFGDGAQKTLDTLINQVVPWAESELTKPPAYRVLVGYSLAGLFSLWAGVSHLVAHECQLDDASSKPGPSSQPGPSSQPYAIPTPTFQRIGAVSGSFWFPGLLDYVDQQLSGGVVGLTHAYLSLGDREARTPNPQIMHVRENAELLASKLQNAGIISTFELNRGNHFQNVEGRMQKALDWLVK
;
A
#
# COMPACT_ATOMS: atom_id res chain seq x y z
N MET A 1 41.00 28.05 -62.55
CA MET A 1 41.54 27.96 -61.21
C MET A 1 40.57 27.09 -60.40
N SER A 2 41.02 25.89 -60.14
CA SER A 2 40.25 24.78 -59.64
C SER A 2 40.20 24.80 -58.11
N ALA A 3 39.00 24.71 -57.52
CA ALA A 3 38.83 24.54 -56.10
C ALA A 3 38.41 23.07 -55.82
N THR A 4 39.21 22.40 -55.03
CA THR A 4 39.00 21.06 -54.53
C THR A 4 37.99 21.05 -53.36
N PRO A 5 37.12 20.05 -53.21
CA PRO A 5 36.27 19.95 -52.05
C PRO A 5 36.97 19.15 -50.90
N ASP A 6 36.85 19.70 -49.71
CA ASP A 6 37.28 19.08 -48.46
C ASP A 6 36.35 17.89 -48.09
N THR A 7 36.96 16.76 -47.85
CA THR A 7 36.29 15.54 -47.31
C THR A 7 36.36 15.56 -45.78
N HIS A 8 35.23 15.70 -45.10
CA HIS A 8 35.11 15.44 -43.67
C HIS A 8 35.00 13.91 -43.41
N PRO A 9 35.69 13.38 -42.41
CA PRO A 9 35.52 11.97 -42.00
C PRO A 9 34.24 11.76 -41.22
N SER A 10 33.57 10.68 -41.56
CA SER A 10 32.34 10.17 -40.88
C SER A 10 32.62 9.82 -39.43
N ALA A 11 31.76 10.30 -38.54
CA ALA A 11 31.73 9.92 -37.15
C ALA A 11 31.29 8.46 -36.98
N ASP A 12 32.08 7.71 -36.26
CA ASP A 12 31.82 6.37 -35.81
C ASP A 12 30.52 6.32 -34.97
N THR A 13 29.53 5.57 -35.43
CA THR A 13 28.36 5.16 -34.64
C THR A 13 28.80 4.11 -33.67
N ALA A 14 29.15 4.49 -32.45
CA ALA A 14 29.27 3.56 -31.33
C ALA A 14 27.89 2.98 -31.00
N THR A 15 27.63 1.78 -31.46
CA THR A 15 26.50 0.93 -31.02
C THR A 15 26.74 0.55 -29.56
N HIS A 16 25.98 1.15 -28.66
CA HIS A 16 25.86 0.65 -27.29
C HIS A 16 25.21 -0.73 -27.35
N PRO A 17 25.78 -1.77 -26.73
CA PRO A 17 25.11 -3.04 -26.57
C PRO A 17 23.94 -2.82 -25.61
N ALA A 18 22.71 -3.04 -26.10
CA ALA A 18 21.54 -3.17 -25.26
C ALA A 18 21.79 -4.34 -24.30
N ASN A 19 21.98 -4.01 -23.03
CA ASN A 19 22.09 -4.98 -21.96
C ASN A 19 20.69 -5.56 -21.66
N THR A 20 20.21 -6.45 -22.53
CA THR A 20 19.07 -7.32 -22.26
C THR A 20 19.57 -8.43 -21.34
N ALA A 21 19.72 -8.13 -20.06
CA ALA A 21 19.79 -9.14 -19.03
C ALA A 21 18.40 -9.83 -18.99
N ALA A 22 18.27 -10.93 -19.72
CA ALA A 22 17.13 -11.83 -19.59
C ALA A 22 17.07 -12.30 -18.13
N HIS A 23 16.05 -11.86 -17.41
CA HIS A 23 15.73 -12.37 -16.08
C HIS A 23 15.26 -13.84 -16.23
N PRO A 24 15.92 -14.82 -15.63
CA PRO A 24 15.35 -16.13 -15.44
C PRO A 24 14.37 -16.04 -14.26
N ALA A 25 13.17 -15.51 -14.51
CA ALA A 25 12.14 -15.47 -13.49
C ALA A 25 11.31 -16.75 -13.58
N ASN A 26 11.56 -17.69 -12.69
CA ASN A 26 10.60 -18.71 -12.31
C ASN A 26 9.50 -18.07 -11.44
N HIS A 27 8.71 -17.16 -12.04
CA HIS A 27 7.54 -16.56 -11.39
C HIS A 27 6.29 -17.25 -11.93
N THR A 28 5.48 -17.82 -11.04
CA THR A 28 4.14 -18.28 -11.40
C THR A 28 3.21 -17.08 -11.41
N ALA A 29 2.71 -16.69 -12.59
CA ALA A 29 1.76 -15.60 -12.73
C ALA A 29 0.34 -16.16 -12.74
N ARG A 30 -0.56 -15.59 -11.92
CA ARG A 30 -1.99 -15.92 -11.87
C ARG A 30 -2.83 -14.66 -11.92
N LYS A 31 -4.03 -14.76 -12.51
CA LYS A 31 -5.03 -13.69 -12.52
C LYS A 31 -6.37 -14.23 -12.01
N THR A 32 -7.10 -13.43 -11.25
CA THR A 32 -8.47 -13.74 -10.80
C THR A 32 -9.22 -12.48 -10.43
N ILE A 33 -10.51 -12.62 -10.13
CA ILE A 33 -11.35 -11.58 -9.52
C ILE A 33 -11.86 -12.15 -8.18
N ILE A 34 -11.65 -11.41 -7.10
CA ILE A 34 -12.09 -11.76 -5.75
C ILE A 34 -12.93 -10.61 -5.21
N SER A 35 -14.22 -10.85 -4.97
CA SER A 35 -15.17 -9.85 -4.42
C SER A 35 -15.15 -8.50 -5.15
N GLY A 36 -14.99 -8.52 -6.50
CA GLY A 36 -14.91 -7.33 -7.35
C GLY A 36 -13.51 -6.72 -7.45
N LEU A 37 -12.51 -7.23 -6.75
CA LEU A 37 -11.12 -6.82 -6.89
C LEU A 37 -10.43 -7.66 -7.97
N SER A 38 -9.76 -7.01 -8.90
CA SER A 38 -8.95 -7.68 -9.93
C SER A 38 -7.57 -7.98 -9.37
N ILE A 39 -7.17 -9.25 -9.30
CA ILE A 39 -5.91 -9.69 -8.69
C ILE A 39 -4.98 -10.25 -9.76
N TYR A 40 -3.75 -9.77 -9.77
CA TYR A 40 -2.65 -10.34 -10.53
C TYR A 40 -1.48 -10.66 -9.61
N THR A 41 -0.91 -11.86 -9.72
CA THR A 41 0.23 -12.26 -8.90
C THR A 41 1.44 -12.59 -9.75
N GLN A 42 2.62 -12.29 -9.21
CA GLN A 42 3.91 -12.71 -9.71
C GLN A 42 4.73 -13.21 -8.51
N MET A 43 4.62 -14.50 -8.23
CA MET A 43 5.17 -15.08 -7.00
C MET A 43 6.61 -15.55 -7.21
N SER A 44 7.49 -15.20 -6.25
CA SER A 44 8.87 -15.67 -6.22
C SER A 44 8.94 -17.14 -5.81
N SER A 45 9.87 -17.89 -6.41
CA SER A 45 10.18 -19.27 -6.01
C SER A 45 11.04 -19.37 -4.74
N VAL A 46 11.50 -18.23 -4.21
CA VAL A 46 12.32 -18.19 -3.00
C VAL A 46 11.43 -18.44 -1.78
N ALA A 47 11.75 -19.48 -0.99
CA ALA A 47 10.97 -19.80 0.20
C ALA A 47 11.07 -18.71 1.27
N GLY A 48 9.93 -18.21 1.74
CA GLY A 48 9.85 -17.10 2.69
C GLY A 48 10.10 -15.71 2.08
N ALA A 49 10.11 -15.60 0.74
CA ALA A 49 10.19 -14.32 0.04
C ALA A 49 9.14 -13.33 0.57
N PRO A 50 9.45 -12.05 0.79
CA PRO A 50 8.45 -11.05 1.13
C PRO A 50 7.44 -10.89 -0.01
N VAL A 51 6.22 -10.48 0.37
CA VAL A 51 5.13 -10.25 -0.59
C VAL A 51 4.72 -8.78 -0.54
N VAL A 52 4.73 -8.14 -1.72
CA VAL A 52 4.22 -6.77 -1.92
C VAL A 52 2.80 -6.83 -2.46
N TYR A 53 1.87 -6.23 -1.74
CA TYR A 53 0.50 -5.98 -2.15
C TYR A 53 0.40 -4.54 -2.67
N LEU A 54 0.34 -4.41 -3.98
CA LEU A 54 0.31 -3.13 -4.69
C LEU A 54 -1.13 -2.78 -5.05
N LEU A 55 -1.63 -1.68 -4.50
CA LEU A 55 -2.96 -1.16 -4.78
C LEU A 55 -2.90 -0.15 -5.93
N GLY A 56 -3.71 -0.33 -6.96
CA GLY A 56 -3.72 0.59 -8.10
C GLY A 56 -4.61 0.12 -9.23
N ASP A 57 -4.65 0.91 -10.31
CA ASP A 57 -5.31 0.50 -11.54
C ASP A 57 -4.59 -0.70 -12.15
N MET A 58 -5.36 -1.67 -12.62
CA MET A 58 -4.83 -2.83 -13.36
C MET A 58 -4.48 -2.43 -14.78
N ALA A 59 -3.32 -1.80 -14.97
CA ALA A 59 -2.68 -1.86 -16.27
C ALA A 59 -2.04 -3.24 -16.45
N ASP A 60 -2.06 -3.79 -17.67
CA ASP A 60 -1.52 -5.13 -17.97
C ASP A 60 -0.03 -5.32 -17.62
N ASN A 61 0.67 -4.23 -17.39
CA ASN A 61 2.05 -4.19 -16.90
C ASN A 61 2.07 -3.44 -15.57
N SER A 62 2.54 -4.09 -14.51
CA SER A 62 2.79 -3.37 -13.25
C SER A 62 3.76 -2.21 -13.52
N PRO A 63 3.44 -0.98 -13.06
CA PRO A 63 4.31 0.18 -13.25
C PRO A 63 5.62 0.09 -12.45
N VAL A 64 5.78 -0.95 -11.63
CA VAL A 64 6.91 -1.13 -10.73
C VAL A 64 7.58 -2.47 -10.96
N GLN A 65 8.89 -2.50 -10.72
CA GLN A 65 9.68 -3.72 -10.75
C GLN A 65 10.02 -4.15 -9.32
N VAL A 66 9.66 -5.38 -8.97
CA VAL A 66 10.10 -5.97 -7.70
C VAL A 66 11.45 -6.64 -7.87
N PRO A 67 12.34 -6.54 -6.86
CA PRO A 67 13.63 -7.22 -6.88
C PRO A 67 13.48 -8.74 -6.99
N VAL A 68 14.52 -9.40 -7.49
CA VAL A 68 14.60 -10.86 -7.45
C VAL A 68 14.44 -11.35 -6.01
N GLY A 69 13.58 -12.32 -5.79
CA GLY A 69 13.29 -12.84 -4.45
C GLY A 69 12.16 -12.12 -3.73
N VAL A 70 11.45 -11.20 -4.39
CA VAL A 70 10.23 -10.56 -3.87
C VAL A 70 9.04 -11.00 -4.70
N SER A 71 7.92 -11.28 -4.05
CA SER A 71 6.63 -11.57 -4.70
C SER A 71 5.79 -10.31 -4.86
N LEU A 72 5.02 -10.21 -5.94
CA LEU A 72 4.09 -9.12 -6.20
C LEU A 72 2.66 -9.63 -6.31
N VAL A 73 1.75 -8.98 -5.61
CA VAL A 73 0.29 -9.11 -5.74
C VAL A 73 -0.26 -7.73 -6.11
N HIS A 74 -0.64 -7.56 -7.36
CA HIS A 74 -1.24 -6.31 -7.83
C HIS A 74 -2.77 -6.40 -7.72
N ILE A 75 -3.40 -5.38 -7.17
CA ILE A 75 -4.82 -5.35 -6.82
C ILE A 75 -5.45 -4.12 -7.47
N GLY A 76 -6.28 -4.37 -8.49
CA GLY A 76 -7.08 -3.35 -9.15
C GLY A 76 -8.43 -3.17 -8.48
N VAL A 77 -8.87 -1.92 -8.39
CA VAL A 77 -10.11 -1.50 -7.72
C VAL A 77 -10.87 -0.52 -8.61
N ASP A 78 -12.13 -0.83 -8.92
CA ASP A 78 -12.95 -0.02 -9.83
C ASP A 78 -13.57 1.21 -9.14
N LEU A 79 -14.06 1.04 -7.91
CA LEU A 79 -14.72 2.10 -7.13
C LEU A 79 -13.73 2.74 -6.16
N TRP A 80 -12.86 3.58 -6.68
CA TRP A 80 -11.71 4.14 -5.98
C TRP A 80 -12.08 4.91 -4.71
N GLU A 81 -12.99 5.88 -4.80
CA GLU A 81 -13.42 6.72 -3.69
C GLU A 81 -14.25 5.93 -2.66
N GLU A 82 -14.96 4.90 -3.09
CA GLU A 82 -15.70 4.02 -2.19
C GLU A 82 -14.75 3.09 -1.43
N ASN A 83 -13.93 2.34 -2.15
CA ASN A 83 -13.18 1.22 -1.60
C ASN A 83 -11.97 1.62 -0.75
N PHE A 84 -11.41 2.82 -0.95
CA PHE A 84 -10.21 3.26 -0.24
C PHE A 84 -10.46 4.34 0.82
N SER A 85 -11.71 4.80 0.98
CA SER A 85 -12.05 5.78 2.00
C SER A 85 -12.46 5.11 3.31
N PRO A 86 -11.80 5.47 4.43
CA PRO A 86 -12.09 4.88 5.74
C PRO A 86 -13.48 5.26 6.30
N TRP A 87 -14.01 6.40 5.90
CA TRP A 87 -15.32 6.94 6.27
C TRP A 87 -15.80 7.93 5.23
N CYS A 88 -17.13 8.18 5.24
CA CYS A 88 -17.73 9.13 4.33
C CYS A 88 -17.17 10.54 4.51
N ALA A 89 -16.85 11.19 3.38
CA ALA A 89 -16.40 12.57 3.35
C ALA A 89 -16.90 13.30 2.09
N PRO A 90 -17.10 14.62 2.14
CA PRO A 90 -17.43 15.40 0.95
C PRO A 90 -16.30 15.34 -0.09
N ARG A 91 -16.66 15.33 -1.36
CA ARG A 91 -15.72 15.46 -2.47
C ARG A 91 -14.89 16.73 -2.36
N VAL A 92 -13.64 16.64 -2.74
CA VAL A 92 -12.72 17.80 -2.81
C VAL A 92 -12.53 18.34 -4.24
N PHE A 93 -12.92 17.54 -5.23
CA PHE A 93 -12.85 17.90 -6.64
C PHE A 93 -14.27 18.15 -7.19
N ALA A 94 -14.45 19.22 -7.93
CA ALA A 94 -15.77 19.67 -8.41
C ALA A 94 -16.53 18.60 -9.23
N LYS A 95 -15.84 17.72 -9.93
CA LYS A 95 -16.39 16.67 -10.79
C LYS A 95 -16.32 15.26 -10.20
N GLY A 96 -15.72 15.07 -9.01
CA GLY A 96 -15.62 13.75 -8.38
C GLY A 96 -16.89 13.36 -7.62
N PRO A 97 -17.08 12.08 -7.29
CA PRO A 97 -18.07 11.65 -6.31
C PRO A 97 -17.69 12.08 -4.90
N ASN A 98 -18.58 11.91 -3.93
CA ASN A 98 -18.22 11.93 -2.53
C ASN A 98 -17.40 10.68 -2.19
N PHE A 99 -16.62 10.76 -1.12
CA PHE A 99 -15.90 9.61 -0.58
C PHE A 99 -16.87 8.72 0.20
N GLY A 100 -16.72 7.39 0.02
CA GLY A 100 -17.50 6.39 0.73
C GLY A 100 -16.88 5.99 2.07
N ASP A 101 -17.19 4.76 2.53
CA ASP A 101 -16.70 4.18 3.78
C ASP A 101 -16.30 2.69 3.61
N GLY A 102 -16.05 2.27 2.38
CA GLY A 102 -15.79 0.88 2.02
C GLY A 102 -14.40 0.35 2.37
N ALA A 103 -13.49 1.17 2.95
CA ALA A 103 -12.13 0.75 3.26
C ALA A 103 -12.08 -0.47 4.19
N GLN A 104 -12.95 -0.56 5.21
CA GLN A 104 -12.97 -1.72 6.09
C GLN A 104 -13.33 -3.00 5.32
N LYS A 105 -14.35 -2.95 4.48
CA LYS A 105 -14.73 -4.09 3.63
C LYS A 105 -13.61 -4.51 2.68
N THR A 106 -12.89 -3.53 2.11
CA THR A 106 -11.74 -3.78 1.26
C THR A 106 -10.62 -4.46 2.06
N LEU A 107 -10.29 -3.97 3.25
CA LEU A 107 -9.28 -4.56 4.13
C LEU A 107 -9.65 -6.00 4.53
N ASP A 108 -10.91 -6.24 4.91
CA ASP A 108 -11.41 -7.57 5.26
C ASP A 108 -11.31 -8.54 4.06
N THR A 109 -11.61 -8.06 2.86
CA THR A 109 -11.43 -8.84 1.62
C THR A 109 -9.96 -9.15 1.37
N LEU A 110 -9.07 -8.19 1.54
CA LEU A 110 -7.63 -8.40 1.39
C LEU A 110 -7.13 -9.47 2.37
N ILE A 111 -7.47 -9.35 3.64
CA ILE A 111 -6.97 -10.23 4.71
C ILE A 111 -7.54 -11.63 4.59
N ASN A 112 -8.86 -11.75 4.38
CA ASN A 112 -9.56 -13.02 4.51
C ASN A 112 -9.68 -13.80 3.19
N GLN A 113 -9.48 -13.15 2.04
CA GLN A 113 -9.65 -13.77 0.74
C GLN A 113 -8.42 -13.63 -0.16
N VAL A 114 -7.92 -12.39 -0.37
CA VAL A 114 -6.82 -12.15 -1.31
C VAL A 114 -5.50 -12.72 -0.81
N VAL A 115 -5.12 -12.44 0.44
CA VAL A 115 -3.87 -12.95 1.04
C VAL A 115 -3.84 -14.48 1.06
N PRO A 116 -4.86 -15.20 1.57
CA PRO A 116 -4.87 -16.67 1.53
C PRO A 116 -4.80 -17.23 0.11
N TRP A 117 -5.52 -16.62 -0.84
CA TRP A 117 -5.48 -17.07 -2.24
C TRP A 117 -4.13 -16.82 -2.89
N ALA A 118 -3.56 -15.64 -2.73
CA ALA A 118 -2.28 -15.27 -3.33
C ALA A 118 -1.13 -16.16 -2.82
N GLU A 119 -1.14 -16.45 -1.53
CA GLU A 119 -0.09 -17.20 -0.84
C GLU A 119 -0.33 -18.72 -0.76
N SER A 120 -1.43 -19.22 -1.35
CA SER A 120 -1.82 -20.64 -1.27
C SER A 120 -0.77 -21.63 -1.77
N GLU A 121 0.13 -21.19 -2.66
CA GLU A 121 1.20 -22.03 -3.24
C GLU A 121 2.57 -21.79 -2.59
N LEU A 122 2.66 -20.91 -1.60
CA LEU A 122 3.93 -20.69 -0.91
C LEU A 122 4.26 -21.88 -0.01
N THR A 123 5.50 -22.36 -0.11
CA THR A 123 6.00 -23.46 0.74
C THR A 123 6.31 -23.04 2.17
N LYS A 124 6.48 -21.72 2.40
CA LYS A 124 6.69 -21.09 3.70
C LYS A 124 5.95 -19.74 3.74
N PRO A 125 5.46 -19.32 4.91
CA PRO A 125 4.95 -17.97 5.08
C PRO A 125 5.98 -16.92 4.64
N PRO A 126 5.55 -15.77 4.09
CA PRO A 126 6.46 -14.70 3.74
C PRO A 126 7.13 -14.11 4.98
N ALA A 127 8.37 -13.64 4.84
CA ALA A 127 9.12 -12.99 5.91
C ALA A 127 8.36 -11.76 6.44
N TYR A 128 7.75 -11.02 5.55
CA TYR A 128 6.84 -9.90 5.85
C TYR A 128 5.96 -9.59 4.63
N ARG A 129 4.88 -8.84 4.89
CA ARG A 129 3.99 -8.33 3.84
C ARG A 129 4.07 -6.82 3.80
N VAL A 130 4.10 -6.27 2.58
CA VAL A 130 4.08 -4.84 2.30
C VAL A 130 2.73 -4.49 1.67
N LEU A 131 2.05 -3.46 2.17
CA LEU A 131 0.89 -2.87 1.51
C LEU A 131 1.27 -1.48 1.01
N VAL A 132 1.15 -1.24 -0.28
CA VAL A 132 1.56 0.04 -0.87
C VAL A 132 0.53 0.54 -1.88
N GLY A 133 0.25 1.84 -1.84
CA GLY A 133 -0.69 2.49 -2.74
C GLY A 133 -0.32 3.94 -3.02
N TYR A 134 -0.93 4.48 -4.07
CA TYR A 134 -0.80 5.86 -4.51
C TYR A 134 -2.07 6.66 -4.19
N SER A 135 -1.93 7.95 -3.84
CA SER A 135 -3.09 8.84 -3.64
C SER A 135 -4.04 8.33 -2.55
N LEU A 136 -5.29 8.06 -2.88
CA LEU A 136 -6.29 7.52 -1.95
C LEU A 136 -5.95 6.07 -1.52
N ALA A 137 -5.36 5.26 -2.39
CA ALA A 137 -4.82 3.96 -2.01
C ALA A 137 -3.61 4.08 -1.06
N GLY A 138 -2.86 5.20 -1.14
CA GLY A 138 -1.82 5.54 -0.16
C GLY A 138 -2.41 5.90 1.22
N LEU A 139 -3.51 6.67 1.24
CA LEU A 139 -4.31 6.88 2.45
C LEU A 139 -4.75 5.55 3.06
N PHE A 140 -5.35 4.67 2.24
CA PHE A 140 -5.80 3.35 2.66
C PHE A 140 -4.65 2.50 3.24
N SER A 141 -3.48 2.51 2.60
CA SER A 141 -2.31 1.76 3.10
C SER A 141 -1.87 2.23 4.49
N LEU A 142 -1.84 3.55 4.71
CA LEU A 142 -1.52 4.11 6.03
C LEU A 142 -2.60 3.75 7.05
N TRP A 143 -3.86 3.99 6.71
CA TRP A 143 -5.00 3.68 7.57
C TRP A 143 -5.00 2.20 7.97
N ALA A 144 -4.88 1.28 7.01
CA ALA A 144 -4.86 -0.16 7.26
C ALA A 144 -3.66 -0.59 8.14
N GLY A 145 -2.50 0.05 7.95
CA GLY A 145 -1.29 -0.26 8.72
C GLY A 145 -1.36 0.14 10.19
N VAL A 146 -2.10 1.21 10.52
CA VAL A 146 -2.26 1.67 11.91
C VAL A 146 -3.55 1.16 12.55
N SER A 147 -4.50 0.62 11.77
CA SER A 147 -5.73 0.07 12.31
C SER A 147 -5.43 -1.14 13.19
N HIS A 148 -5.87 -1.09 14.44
CA HIS A 148 -5.90 -2.29 15.26
C HIS A 148 -6.98 -3.21 14.69
N LEU A 149 -6.57 -4.38 14.22
CA LEU A 149 -7.52 -5.44 13.93
C LEU A 149 -8.11 -5.89 15.27
N VAL A 150 -9.11 -5.16 15.73
CA VAL A 150 -10.03 -5.70 16.74
C VAL A 150 -10.70 -6.84 16.01
N ALA A 151 -10.43 -8.09 16.45
CA ALA A 151 -11.27 -9.20 16.10
C ALA A 151 -12.69 -8.80 16.57
N HIS A 152 -13.51 -8.31 15.65
CA HIS A 152 -14.95 -8.25 15.88
C HIS A 152 -15.39 -9.71 15.96
N GLU A 153 -15.40 -10.25 17.19
CA GLU A 153 -16.36 -11.29 17.47
C GLU A 153 -17.72 -10.67 17.13
N CYS A 154 -18.33 -11.17 16.05
CA CYS A 154 -19.73 -10.94 15.81
C CYS A 154 -20.46 -11.45 17.05
N GLN A 155 -20.75 -10.58 18.00
CA GLN A 155 -21.82 -10.80 18.94
C GLN A 155 -23.09 -10.73 18.12
N LEU A 156 -23.51 -11.91 17.63
CA LEU A 156 -24.90 -12.13 17.32
C LEU A 156 -25.63 -12.01 18.65
N ASP A 157 -26.17 -10.82 18.92
CA ASP A 157 -27.15 -10.64 19.99
C ASP A 157 -28.39 -11.48 19.63
N ASP A 158 -28.33 -12.76 19.99
CA ASP A 158 -29.52 -13.60 20.04
C ASP A 158 -30.31 -13.21 21.31
N ALA A 159 -31.19 -12.23 21.13
CA ALA A 159 -32.08 -11.75 22.16
C ALA A 159 -33.20 -12.77 22.43
N SER A 160 -32.89 -14.05 22.70
CA SER A 160 -33.84 -15.00 23.23
C SER A 160 -33.18 -16.20 23.92
N SER A 161 -32.61 -16.01 25.10
CA SER A 161 -32.50 -17.13 26.07
C SER A 161 -32.37 -16.60 27.50
N LYS A 162 -33.34 -16.96 28.32
CA LYS A 162 -33.40 -16.72 29.76
C LYS A 162 -32.19 -17.37 30.47
N PRO A 163 -31.63 -16.73 31.52
CA PRO A 163 -30.53 -17.32 32.26
C PRO A 163 -30.99 -18.51 33.12
N GLY A 164 -30.41 -19.68 32.87
CA GLY A 164 -30.41 -20.82 33.77
C GLY A 164 -29.16 -20.82 34.66
N PRO A 165 -29.22 -21.34 35.90
CA PRO A 165 -28.15 -21.22 36.86
C PRO A 165 -27.03 -22.25 36.68
N SER A 166 -25.78 -21.77 36.86
CA SER A 166 -24.57 -22.52 37.25
C SER A 166 -23.91 -23.49 36.24
N SER A 167 -22.83 -23.02 35.62
CA SER A 167 -21.59 -23.79 35.59
C SER A 167 -20.41 -22.81 35.40
N GLN A 168 -19.48 -22.79 36.34
CA GLN A 168 -18.28 -21.98 36.28
C GLN A 168 -17.36 -22.45 35.14
N PRO A 169 -16.87 -21.60 34.25
CA PRO A 169 -15.77 -21.95 33.35
C PRO A 169 -14.47 -21.92 34.17
N GLY A 170 -13.77 -23.05 34.16
CA GLY A 170 -12.40 -23.12 34.65
C GLY A 170 -11.46 -22.20 33.85
N PRO A 171 -10.34 -21.77 34.44
CA PRO A 171 -9.39 -20.90 33.78
C PRO A 171 -8.66 -21.65 32.67
N SER A 172 -9.10 -21.51 31.42
CA SER A 172 -8.27 -21.87 30.27
C SER A 172 -7.29 -20.72 30.03
N SER A 173 -6.13 -20.81 30.65
CA SER A 173 -4.97 -19.95 30.34
C SER A 173 -4.37 -20.37 29.00
N GLN A 174 -5.03 -20.05 27.90
CA GLN A 174 -4.39 -19.92 26.60
C GLN A 174 -3.85 -18.48 26.55
N PRO A 175 -2.55 -18.26 26.32
CA PRO A 175 -2.06 -16.92 26.07
C PRO A 175 -2.78 -16.39 24.83
N TYR A 176 -3.48 -15.28 24.99
CA TYR A 176 -4.04 -14.52 23.87
C TYR A 176 -2.89 -14.26 22.89
N ALA A 177 -2.88 -14.97 21.76
CA ALA A 177 -2.00 -14.65 20.67
C ALA A 177 -2.44 -13.26 20.16
N ILE A 178 -1.64 -12.23 20.43
CA ILE A 178 -1.86 -10.90 19.86
C ILE A 178 -1.87 -11.10 18.34
N PRO A 179 -2.94 -10.76 17.62
CA PRO A 179 -2.99 -10.97 16.19
C PRO A 179 -1.83 -10.21 15.55
N THR A 180 -0.93 -10.93 14.91
CA THR A 180 0.14 -10.33 14.12
C THR A 180 -0.52 -9.55 12.99
N PRO A 181 -0.26 -8.25 12.80
CA PRO A 181 -0.87 -7.49 11.72
C PRO A 181 -0.55 -8.14 10.39
N THR A 182 -1.51 -8.16 9.50
CA THR A 182 -1.33 -8.80 8.19
C THR A 182 -0.23 -8.14 7.38
N PHE A 183 -0.10 -6.81 7.48
CA PHE A 183 0.91 -6.03 6.77
C PHE A 183 1.88 -5.39 7.78
N GLN A 184 3.16 -5.80 7.73
CA GLN A 184 4.21 -5.30 8.61
C GLN A 184 4.86 -4.02 8.09
N ARG A 185 4.73 -3.73 6.78
CA ARG A 185 5.29 -2.55 6.13
C ARG A 185 4.25 -1.88 5.24
N ILE A 186 4.22 -0.55 5.25
CA ILE A 186 3.27 0.22 4.44
C ILE A 186 3.95 1.29 3.62
N GLY A 187 3.40 1.55 2.42
CA GLY A 187 3.80 2.66 1.56
C GLY A 187 2.61 3.54 1.18
N ALA A 188 2.65 4.79 1.60
CA ALA A 188 1.66 5.82 1.27
C ALA A 188 2.31 6.83 0.32
N VAL A 189 2.29 6.51 -0.99
CA VAL A 189 2.95 7.32 -2.02
C VAL A 189 2.01 8.41 -2.51
N SER A 190 2.44 9.67 -2.41
CA SER A 190 1.58 10.84 -2.69
C SER A 190 0.21 10.70 -2.02
N GLY A 191 0.22 10.19 -0.79
CA GLY A 191 -1.00 9.81 -0.06
C GLY A 191 -1.93 10.99 0.17
N SER A 192 -3.24 10.72 0.19
CA SER A 192 -4.27 11.74 0.47
C SER A 192 -4.29 12.14 1.95
N PHE A 193 -3.15 12.64 2.47
CA PHE A 193 -2.98 13.02 3.89
C PHE A 193 -3.80 14.24 4.31
N TRP A 194 -4.49 14.86 3.38
CA TRP A 194 -5.49 15.90 3.59
C TRP A 194 -6.88 15.35 3.98
N PHE A 195 -7.07 14.03 3.99
CA PHE A 195 -8.38 13.42 4.22
C PHE A 195 -8.91 13.79 5.61
N PRO A 196 -10.18 14.26 5.71
CA PRO A 196 -10.73 14.78 6.96
C PRO A 196 -10.68 13.73 8.09
N GLY A 197 -10.20 14.11 9.27
CA GLY A 197 -10.13 13.23 10.45
C GLY A 197 -8.97 12.22 10.47
N LEU A 198 -8.13 12.18 9.42
CA LEU A 198 -7.01 11.22 9.35
C LEU A 198 -6.02 11.38 10.50
N LEU A 199 -5.62 12.63 10.83
CA LEU A 199 -4.64 12.89 11.88
C LEU A 199 -5.15 12.45 13.25
N ASP A 200 -6.40 12.75 13.57
CA ASP A 200 -7.04 12.37 14.84
C ASP A 200 -7.16 10.84 14.94
N TYR A 201 -7.54 10.20 13.84
CA TYR A 201 -7.61 8.74 13.77
C TYR A 201 -6.25 8.10 14.04
N VAL A 202 -5.19 8.57 13.37
CA VAL A 202 -3.84 8.03 13.57
C VAL A 202 -3.38 8.23 15.00
N ASP A 203 -3.64 9.39 15.62
CA ASP A 203 -3.31 9.64 17.03
C ASP A 203 -4.02 8.66 17.97
N GLN A 204 -5.30 8.42 17.74
CA GLN A 204 -6.07 7.48 18.53
C GLN A 204 -5.50 6.06 18.42
N GLN A 205 -5.18 5.60 17.20
CA GLN A 205 -4.62 4.27 16.97
C GLN A 205 -3.23 4.12 17.61
N LEU A 206 -2.35 5.11 17.45
CA LEU A 206 -1.01 5.07 18.03
C LEU A 206 -1.02 5.10 19.56
N SER A 207 -2.02 5.76 20.19
CA SER A 207 -2.20 5.78 21.64
C SER A 207 -2.52 4.41 22.23
N GLY A 208 -3.17 3.54 21.46
CA GLY A 208 -3.46 2.15 21.83
C GLY A 208 -2.27 1.19 21.70
N GLY A 209 -1.14 1.67 21.17
CA GLY A 209 0.03 0.87 20.82
C GLY A 209 -0.14 0.17 19.46
N VAL A 210 0.78 0.39 18.52
CA VAL A 210 0.76 -0.28 17.21
C VAL A 210 1.48 -1.60 17.31
N VAL A 211 0.75 -2.70 17.22
CA VAL A 211 1.35 -4.02 17.26
C VAL A 211 1.68 -4.46 15.83
N GLY A 212 2.99 -4.54 15.55
CA GLY A 212 3.56 -5.24 14.39
C GLY A 212 3.70 -4.46 13.08
N LEU A 213 3.20 -3.22 12.96
CA LEU A 213 3.67 -2.32 11.91
C LEU A 213 5.12 -1.91 12.22
N THR A 214 6.04 -2.23 11.33
CA THR A 214 7.48 -2.02 11.56
C THR A 214 8.05 -0.90 10.72
N HIS A 215 7.55 -0.72 9.49
CA HIS A 215 8.07 0.27 8.55
C HIS A 215 6.94 1.04 7.86
N ALA A 216 7.14 2.34 7.68
CA ALA A 216 6.21 3.20 6.95
C ALA A 216 6.96 4.17 6.04
N TYR A 217 6.67 4.11 4.74
CA TYR A 217 7.17 5.07 3.75
C TYR A 217 6.05 6.02 3.36
N LEU A 218 6.26 7.31 3.57
CA LEU A 218 5.35 8.37 3.15
C LEU A 218 6.05 9.25 2.12
N SER A 219 5.34 9.70 1.09
CA SER A 219 5.91 10.67 0.16
C SER A 219 4.87 11.61 -0.42
N LEU A 220 5.35 12.73 -0.96
CA LEU A 220 4.57 13.69 -1.74
C LEU A 220 5.42 14.28 -2.86
N GLY A 221 4.77 14.93 -3.84
CA GLY A 221 5.43 15.87 -4.73
C GLY A 221 5.59 17.25 -4.09
N ASP A 222 6.70 17.93 -4.36
CA ASP A 222 7.03 19.26 -3.77
C ASP A 222 6.07 20.38 -4.18
N ARG A 223 5.13 20.10 -5.11
CA ARG A 223 4.11 21.04 -5.58
C ARG A 223 2.68 20.61 -5.26
N GLU A 224 2.46 19.50 -4.56
CA GLU A 224 1.11 19.02 -4.26
C GLU A 224 0.35 19.96 -3.31
N ALA A 225 1.04 20.60 -2.37
CA ALA A 225 0.47 21.61 -1.50
C ALA A 225 0.22 22.97 -2.18
N ARG A 226 0.69 23.17 -3.43
CA ARG A 226 0.50 24.43 -4.18
C ARG A 226 -0.87 24.45 -4.85
N THR A 227 -1.91 24.57 -4.06
CA THR A 227 -3.30 24.58 -4.50
C THR A 227 -4.11 25.60 -3.70
N PRO A 228 -5.12 26.26 -4.32
CA PRO A 228 -6.05 27.12 -3.58
C PRO A 228 -7.09 26.32 -2.77
N ASN A 229 -7.13 24.98 -2.90
CA ASN A 229 -8.08 24.15 -2.15
C ASN A 229 -7.67 24.07 -0.68
N PRO A 230 -8.49 24.63 0.26
CA PRO A 230 -8.13 24.70 1.67
C PRO A 230 -7.97 23.34 2.36
N GLN A 231 -8.57 22.28 1.82
CA GLN A 231 -8.41 20.93 2.35
C GLN A 231 -7.06 20.31 1.95
N ILE A 232 -6.57 20.61 0.75
CA ILE A 232 -5.36 19.97 0.19
C ILE A 232 -4.10 20.79 0.51
N MET A 233 -4.21 22.10 0.71
CA MET A 233 -3.04 22.98 0.89
C MET A 233 -2.12 22.59 2.06
N HIS A 234 -2.64 21.91 3.07
CA HIS A 234 -1.89 21.43 4.24
C HIS A 234 -1.40 19.98 4.12
N VAL A 235 -1.48 19.39 2.93
CA VAL A 235 -1.12 17.96 2.72
C VAL A 235 0.33 17.67 3.11
N ARG A 236 1.24 18.63 2.93
CA ARG A 236 2.66 18.48 3.26
C ARG A 236 2.88 18.49 4.77
N GLU A 237 2.35 19.46 5.47
CA GLU A 237 2.42 19.58 6.93
C GLU A 237 1.83 18.33 7.60
N ASN A 238 0.70 17.84 7.07
CA ASN A 238 0.08 16.60 7.55
C ASN A 238 0.98 15.38 7.33
N ALA A 239 1.64 15.27 6.17
CA ALA A 239 2.56 14.15 5.89
C ALA A 239 3.78 14.16 6.82
N GLU A 240 4.39 15.34 7.04
CA GLU A 240 5.51 15.52 7.95
C GLU A 240 5.12 15.17 9.39
N LEU A 241 3.93 15.59 9.82
CA LEU A 241 3.38 15.28 11.14
C LEU A 241 3.10 13.77 11.30
N LEU A 242 2.48 13.13 10.30
CA LEU A 242 2.22 11.68 10.30
C LEU A 242 3.52 10.87 10.42
N ALA A 243 4.55 11.22 9.64
CA ALA A 243 5.84 10.56 9.70
C ALA A 243 6.47 10.69 11.11
N SER A 244 6.39 11.87 11.71
CA SER A 244 6.89 12.11 13.06
C SER A 244 6.13 11.30 14.12
N LYS A 245 4.78 11.24 14.02
CA LYS A 245 3.95 10.44 14.93
C LYS A 245 4.28 8.95 14.86
N LEU A 246 4.46 8.40 13.65
CA LEU A 246 4.86 7.01 13.44
C LEU A 246 6.25 6.72 14.05
N GLN A 247 7.22 7.63 13.87
CA GLN A 247 8.55 7.51 14.48
C GLN A 247 8.48 7.51 16.01
N ASN A 248 7.69 8.42 16.58
CA ASN A 248 7.50 8.51 18.03
C ASN A 248 6.83 7.25 18.62
N ALA A 249 6.04 6.54 17.81
CA ALA A 249 5.45 5.24 18.16
C ALA A 249 6.42 4.06 17.96
N GLY A 250 7.69 4.31 17.60
CA GLY A 250 8.71 3.26 17.39
C GLY A 250 8.68 2.61 16.01
N ILE A 251 7.92 3.12 15.07
CA ILE A 251 7.87 2.63 13.69
C ILE A 251 9.01 3.26 12.88
N ILE A 252 9.79 2.46 12.18
CA ILE A 252 10.81 2.95 11.26
C ILE A 252 10.10 3.63 10.10
N SER A 253 10.07 4.95 10.09
CA SER A 253 9.34 5.71 9.08
C SER A 253 10.19 6.78 8.41
N THR A 254 9.85 7.08 7.15
CA THR A 254 10.45 8.14 6.37
C THR A 254 9.39 8.95 5.64
N PHE A 255 9.66 10.25 5.45
CA PHE A 255 8.91 11.09 4.54
C PHE A 255 9.83 11.61 3.45
N GLU A 256 9.49 11.32 2.18
CA GLU A 256 10.25 11.76 1.03
C GLU A 256 9.49 12.80 0.21
N LEU A 257 10.12 13.95 -0.04
CA LEU A 257 9.59 14.97 -0.92
C LEU A 257 10.17 14.81 -2.32
N ASN A 258 9.35 14.38 -3.28
CA ASN A 258 9.71 14.18 -4.67
C ASN A 258 9.49 15.46 -5.49
N ARG A 259 10.24 15.63 -6.58
CA ARG A 259 10.00 16.74 -7.50
C ARG A 259 8.70 16.54 -8.27
N GLY A 260 7.86 17.58 -8.34
CA GLY A 260 6.67 17.63 -9.20
C GLY A 260 5.34 17.74 -8.45
N ASN A 261 4.25 17.73 -9.21
CA ASN A 261 2.88 17.71 -8.69
C ASN A 261 2.38 16.26 -8.49
N HIS A 262 1.11 16.12 -8.10
CA HIS A 262 0.47 14.82 -7.82
C HIS A 262 0.55 13.81 -8.97
N PHE A 263 0.54 14.24 -10.22
CA PHE A 263 0.46 13.38 -11.40
C PHE A 263 1.80 13.17 -12.12
N GLN A 264 2.90 13.71 -11.57
CA GLN A 264 4.21 13.61 -12.21
C GLN A 264 5.06 12.49 -11.62
N ASN A 265 5.66 11.68 -12.51
CA ASN A 265 6.57 10.58 -12.16
C ASN A 265 6.00 9.60 -11.12
N VAL A 266 4.73 9.21 -11.30
CA VAL A 266 4.03 8.27 -10.40
C VAL A 266 4.82 6.96 -10.26
N GLU A 267 5.18 6.35 -11.39
CA GLU A 267 5.95 5.10 -11.43
C GLU A 267 7.29 5.20 -10.68
N GLY A 268 8.06 6.25 -10.92
CA GLY A 268 9.34 6.44 -10.24
C GLY A 268 9.19 6.67 -8.73
N ARG A 269 8.09 7.30 -8.28
CA ARG A 269 7.80 7.44 -6.84
C ARG A 269 7.39 6.12 -6.21
N MET A 270 6.57 5.34 -6.92
CA MET A 270 6.18 4.00 -6.47
C MET A 270 7.40 3.08 -6.39
N GLN A 271 8.31 3.14 -7.40
CA GLN A 271 9.54 2.35 -7.38
C GLN A 271 10.42 2.70 -6.18
N LYS A 272 10.62 3.98 -5.87
CA LYS A 272 11.39 4.42 -4.69
C LYS A 272 10.79 3.88 -3.38
N ALA A 273 9.46 3.92 -3.24
CA ALA A 273 8.78 3.38 -2.08
C ALA A 273 9.05 1.88 -1.93
N LEU A 274 8.92 1.12 -3.03
CA LEU A 274 9.22 -0.31 -3.03
C LEU A 274 10.67 -0.60 -2.70
N ASP A 275 11.62 0.09 -3.35
CA ASP A 275 13.05 -0.10 -3.09
C ASP A 275 13.42 0.16 -1.62
N TRP A 276 12.70 1.06 -0.94
CA TRP A 276 12.88 1.31 0.49
C TRP A 276 12.21 0.24 1.36
N LEU A 277 10.99 -0.19 0.99
CA LEU A 277 10.17 -1.10 1.79
C LEU A 277 10.63 -2.57 1.72
N VAL A 278 11.35 -2.98 0.68
CA VAL A 278 11.82 -4.37 0.51
C VAL A 278 13.28 -4.60 0.91
N LYS A 279 13.94 -3.57 1.42
CA LYS A 279 15.28 -3.68 2.04
C LYS A 279 15.17 -4.34 3.44
#